data_072dca48afac480c007cae2fd98a22ff
#
_entry.id   072dca48afac480c007cae2fd98a22ff
#
_cell.length_a   1.000
_cell.length_b   1.000
_cell.length_c   1.000
_cell.angle_alpha   90.00
_cell.angle_beta   90.00
_cell.angle_gamma   90.00
#
_symmetry.space_group_name_H-M   'P 1'
#
loop_
_entity.id
_entity.type
_entity.pdbx_description
1 polymer ?
#
loop_
_entity_poly.entity_id
_entity_poly.type
_entity_poly.pdbx_seq_one_letter_code
_entity_poly.pdbx_strand_id
1 'polypeptide(L)'
;MINLHFNLKNLIMKKVENKKDYDSLIAQEKPVLLDFYADWCPPCQALLPVVEKLSEEYKGSVEIQKVNIDENKELASQFQVRSIPALFFIKNEEIVDRVVGLTSDSVLREKIAKVLN
;
A
#
# COMPACT_ATOMS: atom_id res chain seq x y z
N MET A 1 1.40 30.38 -1.34
CA MET A 1 2.10 29.99 -0.70
C MET A 1 1.75 29.13 0.24
N ILE A 2 0.98 29.35 0.87
CA ILE A 2 0.49 28.63 1.81
C ILE A 2 0.25 27.28 1.54
N ASN A 3 -0.07 26.94 0.37
CA ASN A 3 -0.51 25.62 0.07
C ASN A 3 0.57 24.59 -0.14
N LEU A 4 1.81 25.01 -0.15
CA LEU A 4 2.87 24.06 -0.29
C LEU A 4 2.85 23.00 0.77
N HIS A 5 2.68 23.43 2.02
CA HIS A 5 2.65 22.54 3.13
C HIS A 5 1.47 21.62 3.04
N PHE A 6 0.35 22.15 2.65
CA PHE A 6 -0.87 21.40 2.53
C PHE A 6 -0.74 20.36 1.42
N ASN A 7 -0.12 20.71 0.32
CA ASN A 7 0.09 19.79 -0.78
C ASN A 7 1.00 18.63 -0.40
N LEU A 8 2.00 18.90 0.40
CA LEU A 8 2.87 17.84 0.88
C LEU A 8 2.12 16.83 1.71
N LYS A 9 1.18 17.31 2.52
CA LYS A 9 0.35 16.42 3.31
C LYS A 9 -0.47 15.52 2.44
N ASN A 10 -1.00 16.04 1.35
CA ASN A 10 -1.84 15.27 0.44
C ASN A 10 -1.05 14.23 -0.35
N LEU A 11 0.27 14.40 -0.46
CA LEU A 11 1.11 13.46 -1.17
C LEU A 11 1.60 12.31 -0.28
N ILE A 12 1.43 12.46 1.03
CA ILE A 12 1.87 11.41 1.95
C ILE A 12 0.85 10.29 1.94
N MET A 13 1.33 9.09 1.63
CA MET A 13 0.50 7.90 1.61
C MET A 13 0.01 7.57 3.01
N LYS A 14 -1.25 7.21 3.12
CA LYS A 14 -1.83 6.88 4.41
C LYS A 14 -1.27 5.58 4.96
N LYS A 15 -1.24 5.48 6.27
CA LYS A 15 -0.71 4.34 6.98
C LYS A 15 -1.84 3.65 7.74
N VAL A 16 -1.93 2.33 7.62
CA VAL A 16 -2.85 1.54 8.42
C VAL A 16 -2.27 1.46 9.82
N GLU A 17 -2.96 1.99 10.80
CA GLU A 17 -2.44 2.07 12.15
C GLU A 17 -2.90 0.91 13.04
N ASN A 18 -4.01 0.27 12.71
CA ASN A 18 -4.56 -0.80 13.53
C ASN A 18 -5.59 -1.62 12.74
N LYS A 19 -6.14 -2.64 13.38
CA LYS A 19 -7.09 -3.51 12.72
C LYS A 19 -8.37 -2.80 12.28
N LYS A 20 -8.80 -1.81 13.05
CA LYS A 20 -9.99 -1.04 12.72
C LYS A 20 -9.80 -0.28 11.41
N ASP A 21 -8.62 0.31 11.23
CA ASP A 21 -8.30 1.01 10.00
C ASP A 21 -8.32 0.03 8.83
N TYR A 22 -7.77 -1.16 9.03
CA TYR A 22 -7.74 -2.19 7.99
C TYR A 22 -9.15 -2.63 7.62
N ASP A 23 -9.98 -2.91 8.62
CA ASP A 23 -11.35 -3.35 8.37
C ASP A 23 -12.15 -2.30 7.60
N SER A 24 -11.98 -1.03 7.94
CA SER A 24 -12.63 0.06 7.23
C SER A 24 -12.13 0.18 5.81
N LEU A 25 -10.85 -0.04 5.61
CA LEU A 25 -10.22 0.08 4.31
C LEU A 25 -10.73 -0.97 3.34
N ILE A 26 -10.76 -2.23 3.75
CA ILE A 26 -11.17 -3.31 2.85
C ILE A 26 -12.69 -3.36 2.64
N ALA A 27 -13.45 -2.66 3.48
CA ALA A 27 -14.89 -2.59 3.31
C ALA A 27 -15.30 -1.67 2.15
N GLN A 28 -14.37 -0.88 1.64
CA GLN A 28 -14.65 0.00 0.52
C GLN A 28 -14.80 -0.80 -0.77
N GLU A 29 -15.50 -0.23 -1.72
CA GLU A 29 -15.69 -0.91 -3.01
C GLU A 29 -14.45 -0.87 -3.88
N LYS A 30 -13.61 0.12 -3.68
CA LYS A 30 -12.40 0.27 -4.49
C LYS A 30 -11.40 -0.84 -4.18
N PRO A 31 -10.63 -1.27 -5.18
CA PRO A 31 -9.51 -2.16 -4.90
C PRO A 31 -8.50 -1.50 -3.98
N VAL A 32 -7.78 -2.31 -3.24
CA VAL A 32 -6.81 -1.85 -2.25
C VAL A 32 -5.45 -2.46 -2.55
N LEU A 33 -4.40 -1.66 -2.42
CA LEU A 33 -3.03 -2.15 -2.46
C LEU A 33 -2.39 -1.83 -1.12
N LEU A 34 -1.92 -2.86 -0.42
CA LEU A 34 -1.24 -2.71 0.86
C LEU A 34 0.24 -2.99 0.69
N ASP A 35 1.08 -2.06 1.15
CA ASP A 35 2.54 -2.18 1.13
C ASP A 35 3.03 -2.45 2.54
N PHE A 36 3.40 -3.69 2.83
CA PHE A 36 3.97 -4.06 4.12
C PHE A 36 5.46 -3.77 4.10
N TYR A 37 5.92 -2.99 5.07
CA TYR A 37 7.29 -2.49 5.11
C TYR A 37 7.81 -2.38 6.55
N ALA A 38 9.09 -2.05 6.69
CA ALA A 38 9.67 -1.68 7.97
C ALA A 38 10.66 -0.53 7.72
N ASP A 39 10.87 0.28 8.74
CA ASP A 39 11.77 1.43 8.61
C ASP A 39 13.22 1.01 8.38
N TRP A 40 13.60 -0.15 8.91
CA TRP A 40 14.97 -0.66 8.81
C TRP A 40 15.24 -1.44 7.52
N CYS A 41 14.31 -1.45 6.60
CA CYS A 41 14.39 -2.29 5.41
C CYS A 41 14.79 -1.45 4.19
N PRO A 42 16.05 -1.55 3.70
CA PRO A 42 16.48 -0.72 2.56
C PRO A 42 15.66 -0.93 1.29
N PRO A 43 15.32 -2.16 0.86
CA PRO A 43 14.47 -2.31 -0.32
C PRO A 43 13.09 -1.68 -0.14
N CYS A 44 12.56 -1.72 1.08
CA CYS A 44 11.27 -1.07 1.37
C CYS A 44 11.38 0.43 1.15
N GLN A 45 12.46 1.03 1.62
CA GLN A 45 12.69 2.46 1.49
C GLN A 45 12.88 2.84 0.02
N ALA A 46 13.54 1.99 -0.76
CA ALA A 46 13.75 2.24 -2.17
C ALA A 46 12.42 2.19 -2.95
N LEU A 47 11.51 1.32 -2.54
CA LEU A 47 10.23 1.16 -3.21
C LEU A 47 9.22 2.23 -2.81
N LEU A 48 9.35 2.78 -1.62
CA LEU A 48 8.38 3.70 -1.07
C LEU A 48 8.04 4.89 -1.98
N PRO A 49 9.01 5.59 -2.57
CA PRO A 49 8.68 6.69 -3.47
C PRO A 49 7.83 6.27 -4.67
N VAL A 50 8.05 5.07 -5.18
CA VAL A 50 7.29 4.55 -6.31
C VAL A 50 5.85 4.33 -5.88
N VAL A 51 5.66 3.69 -4.72
CA VAL A 51 4.31 3.39 -4.22
C VAL A 51 3.58 4.68 -3.85
N GLU A 52 4.29 5.65 -3.28
CA GLU A 52 3.71 6.95 -2.95
C GLU A 52 3.23 7.68 -4.21
N LYS A 53 4.01 7.64 -5.25
CA LYS A 53 3.65 8.25 -6.53
C LYS A 53 2.41 7.60 -7.10
N LEU A 54 2.35 6.27 -7.06
CA LEU A 54 1.18 5.54 -7.55
C LEU A 54 -0.05 5.84 -6.69
N SER A 55 0.13 5.99 -5.39
CA SER A 55 -0.95 6.35 -4.48
C SER A 55 -1.59 7.67 -4.90
N GLU A 56 -0.79 8.62 -5.29
CA GLU A 56 -1.29 9.92 -5.74
C GLU A 56 -1.95 9.80 -7.12
N GLU A 57 -1.32 9.09 -8.03
CA GLU A 57 -1.82 8.94 -9.39
C GLU A 57 -3.16 8.22 -9.46
N TYR A 58 -3.33 7.18 -8.66
CA TYR A 58 -4.55 6.37 -8.69
C TYR A 58 -5.55 6.76 -7.61
N LYS A 59 -5.36 7.93 -7.03
CA LYS A 59 -6.28 8.43 -6.01
C LYS A 59 -7.70 8.42 -6.55
N GLY A 60 -8.61 7.82 -5.80
CA GLY A 60 -10.01 7.70 -6.22
C GLY A 60 -10.33 6.40 -6.94
N SER A 61 -9.33 5.72 -7.49
CA SER A 61 -9.55 4.46 -8.23
C SER A 61 -9.08 3.25 -7.44
N VAL A 62 -7.91 3.35 -6.84
CA VAL A 62 -7.33 2.29 -6.00
C VAL A 62 -6.89 2.95 -4.71
N GLU A 63 -7.21 2.35 -3.60
CA GLU A 63 -6.76 2.88 -2.32
C GLU A 63 -5.42 2.22 -2.00
N ILE A 64 -4.35 3.00 -1.94
CA ILE A 64 -3.00 2.50 -1.69
C ILE A 64 -2.56 2.99 -0.32
N GLN A 65 -2.26 2.06 0.59
CA GLN A 65 -1.82 2.42 1.94
C GLN A 65 -0.67 1.52 2.35
N LYS A 66 0.07 1.92 3.36
CA LYS A 66 1.22 1.16 3.84
C LYS A 66 0.99 0.65 5.25
N VAL A 67 1.63 -0.46 5.58
CA VAL A 67 1.51 -1.11 6.88
C VAL A 67 2.90 -1.38 7.41
N ASN A 68 3.25 -0.79 8.54
CA ASN A 68 4.53 -1.03 9.20
C ASN A 68 4.41 -2.34 9.99
N ILE A 69 5.21 -3.33 9.66
CA ILE A 69 5.09 -4.65 10.29
C ILE A 69 5.47 -4.65 11.76
N ASP A 70 6.33 -3.73 12.18
CA ASP A 70 6.72 -3.64 13.57
C ASP A 70 5.62 -3.04 14.44
N GLU A 71 4.79 -2.22 13.85
CA GLU A 71 3.67 -1.57 14.54
C GLU A 71 2.37 -2.36 14.40
N ASN A 72 2.30 -3.29 13.44
CA ASN A 72 1.08 -4.07 13.18
C ASN A 72 1.41 -5.54 13.00
N LYS A 73 1.93 -6.14 14.05
CA LYS A 73 2.40 -7.53 13.99
C LYS A 73 1.28 -8.52 13.71
N GLU A 74 0.12 -8.27 14.28
CA GLU A 74 -1.02 -9.15 14.05
C GLU A 74 -1.45 -9.15 12.59
N LEU A 75 -1.49 -7.98 11.98
CA LEU A 75 -1.90 -7.88 10.60
C LEU A 75 -0.86 -8.52 9.68
N ALA A 76 0.42 -8.30 9.97
CA ALA A 76 1.50 -8.93 9.20
C ALA A 76 1.38 -10.47 9.30
N SER A 77 1.04 -10.98 10.46
CA SER A 77 0.85 -12.41 10.66
C SER A 77 -0.37 -12.92 9.89
N GLN A 78 -1.45 -12.16 9.90
CA GLN A 78 -2.67 -12.51 9.18
C GLN A 78 -2.39 -12.65 7.68
N PHE A 79 -1.55 -11.79 7.13
CA PHE A 79 -1.17 -11.85 5.72
C PHE A 79 0.01 -12.79 5.47
N GLN A 80 0.53 -13.43 6.52
CA GLN A 80 1.67 -14.34 6.43
C GLN A 80 2.88 -13.68 5.77
N VAL A 81 3.14 -12.44 6.16
CA VAL A 81 4.28 -11.69 5.62
C VAL A 81 5.57 -12.25 6.20
N ARG A 82 6.44 -12.77 5.34
CA ARG A 82 7.74 -13.33 5.77
C ARG A 82 8.92 -12.55 5.22
N SER A 83 8.72 -11.89 4.10
CA SER A 83 9.75 -11.07 3.48
C SER A 83 9.13 -9.73 3.13
N ILE A 84 9.90 -8.66 3.25
CA ILE A 84 9.43 -7.32 2.93
C ILE A 84 10.41 -6.65 1.96
N PRO A 85 9.92 -5.76 1.10
CA PRO A 85 8.53 -5.30 1.01
C PRO A 85 7.61 -6.39 0.48
N ALA A 86 6.37 -6.38 0.90
CA ALA A 86 5.35 -7.31 0.40
C ALA A 86 4.11 -6.50 0.08
N LEU A 87 3.67 -6.56 -1.18
CA LEU A 87 2.53 -5.80 -1.64
C LEU A 87 1.40 -6.75 -1.95
N PHE A 88 0.23 -6.43 -1.42
CA PHE A 88 -0.96 -7.28 -1.60
C PHE A 88 -2.06 -6.49 -2.28
N PHE A 89 -2.63 -7.08 -3.33
CA PHE A 89 -3.75 -6.47 -4.05
C PHE A 89 -5.03 -7.13 -3.56
N ILE A 90 -5.97 -6.34 -3.08
CA ILE A 90 -7.20 -6.82 -2.46
C ILE A 90 -8.38 -6.26 -3.24
N LYS A 91 -9.33 -7.14 -3.57
CA LYS A 91 -10.56 -6.73 -4.25
C LYS A 91 -11.70 -7.55 -3.68
N ASN A 92 -12.80 -6.88 -3.34
CA ASN A 92 -13.95 -7.53 -2.72
C ASN A 92 -13.54 -8.33 -1.48
N GLU A 93 -12.67 -7.70 -0.66
CA GLU A 93 -12.19 -8.24 0.60
C GLU A 93 -11.32 -9.50 0.45
N GLU A 94 -10.87 -9.82 -0.75
CA GLU A 94 -10.02 -10.98 -1.00
C GLU A 94 -8.69 -10.59 -1.62
N ILE A 95 -7.63 -11.30 -1.23
CA ILE A 95 -6.31 -11.08 -1.82
C ILE A 95 -6.34 -11.70 -3.22
N VAL A 96 -6.15 -10.87 -4.24
CA VAL A 96 -6.19 -11.33 -5.62
C VAL A 96 -4.82 -11.41 -6.27
N ASP A 97 -3.81 -10.76 -5.69
CA ASP A 97 -2.46 -10.81 -6.23
C ASP A 97 -1.47 -10.35 -5.16
N ARG A 98 -0.19 -10.65 -5.34
CA ARG A 98 0.86 -10.20 -4.43
C ARG A 98 2.18 -10.04 -5.18
N VAL A 99 3.04 -9.18 -4.65
CA VAL A 99 4.41 -9.01 -5.13
C VAL A 99 5.30 -8.95 -3.90
N VAL A 100 6.33 -9.79 -3.84
CA VAL A 100 7.26 -9.81 -2.71
C VAL A 100 8.62 -9.37 -3.20
N GLY A 101 9.24 -8.44 -2.48
CA GLY A 101 10.54 -7.91 -2.85
C GLY A 101 10.46 -6.67 -3.70
N LEU A 102 11.60 -6.14 -4.06
CA LEU A 102 11.68 -4.93 -4.86
C LEU A 102 11.10 -5.19 -6.25
N THR A 103 10.31 -4.25 -6.73
CA THR A 103 9.66 -4.39 -8.02
C THR A 103 9.65 -3.03 -8.72
N SER A 104 9.22 -3.00 -9.98
CA SER A 104 9.25 -1.80 -10.78
C SER A 104 7.90 -1.12 -10.86
N ASP A 105 7.93 0.16 -11.22
CA ASP A 105 6.74 0.95 -11.49
C ASP A 105 5.87 0.25 -12.55
N SER A 106 6.47 -0.22 -13.63
CA SER A 106 5.70 -0.82 -14.72
C SER A 106 4.99 -2.12 -14.30
N VAL A 107 5.64 -2.93 -13.46
CA VAL A 107 5.02 -4.15 -12.96
C VAL A 107 3.82 -3.81 -12.08
N LEU A 108 3.97 -2.82 -11.21
CA LEU A 108 2.89 -2.41 -10.34
C LEU A 108 1.72 -1.82 -11.13
N ARG A 109 2.00 -1.03 -12.15
CA ARG A 109 0.95 -0.46 -12.99
C ARG A 109 0.17 -1.56 -13.71
N GLU A 110 0.86 -2.57 -14.18
CA GLU A 110 0.23 -3.69 -14.87
C GLU A 110 -0.73 -4.41 -13.92
N LYS A 111 -0.29 -4.65 -12.70
CA LYS A 111 -1.13 -5.33 -11.70
C LYS A 111 -2.30 -4.47 -11.26
N ILE A 112 -2.10 -3.16 -11.13
CA ILE A 112 -3.18 -2.25 -10.82
C ILE A 112 -4.24 -2.29 -11.93
N ALA A 113 -3.80 -2.29 -13.19
CA ALA A 113 -4.73 -2.34 -14.31
C ALA A 113 -5.59 -3.60 -14.24
N LYS A 114 -5.02 -4.72 -13.82
CA LYS A 114 -5.77 -5.98 -13.71
C LYS A 114 -6.83 -5.91 -12.63
N VAL A 115 -6.53 -5.30 -11.47
CA VAL A 115 -7.53 -5.24 -10.41
C VAL A 115 -8.62 -4.23 -10.72
N LEU A 116 -8.35 -3.26 -11.58
CA LEU A 116 -9.35 -2.28 -11.97
C LEU A 116 -10.35 -2.81 -13.00
N ASN A 117 -10.01 -3.89 -13.67
CA ASN A 117 -10.92 -4.51 -14.67
C ASN A 117 -11.90 -5.53 -14.02
#